data_da0958e6149dd63a240faf1dd98c0dc7
#
_entry.id   da0958e6149dd63a240faf1dd98c0dc7
#
_cell.length_a   1.000
_cell.length_b   1.000
_cell.length_c   1.000
_cell.angle_alpha   90.00
_cell.angle_beta   90.00
_cell.angle_gamma   90.00
#
_symmetry.space_group_name_H-M   'P 1'
#
loop_
_entity.id
_entity.type
_entity.pdbx_description
1 polymer ?
#
loop_
_entity_poly.entity_id
_entity_poly.type
_entity_poly.pdbx_seq_one_letter_code
_entity_poly.pdbx_strand_id
1 'polypeptide(L)' 'PDTLELDDEVRRVSGAMQELRPNQREVLELALVHGRSHQQISDTTGMALGTVKSHARRGLMRVRELLGVKPSDSGGDA' A
#
# COMPACT_ATOMS: atom_id res chain seq x y z
N PRO A 1 -25.18 -2.29 8.19
CA PRO A 1 -24.99 -0.91 8.49
C PRO A 1 -23.53 -0.56 8.47
N ASP A 2 -22.94 -0.27 9.63
CA ASP A 2 -21.56 0.14 9.64
C ASP A 2 -20.67 -0.89 9.02
N THR A 3 -20.95 -2.13 9.27
CA THR A 3 -20.14 -3.20 8.73
C THR A 3 -20.15 -3.17 7.21
N LEU A 4 -21.28 -2.86 6.63
CA LEU A 4 -21.36 -2.82 5.18
C LEU A 4 -20.52 -1.70 4.59
N GLU A 5 -20.50 -0.55 5.26
CA GLU A 5 -19.72 0.56 4.78
C GLU A 5 -18.24 0.23 4.85
N LEU A 6 -17.82 -0.38 5.95
CA LEU A 6 -16.43 -0.79 6.08
C LEU A 6 -16.07 -1.81 5.02
N ASP A 7 -16.99 -2.72 4.71
CA ASP A 7 -16.74 -3.72 3.70
C ASP A 7 -16.54 -3.08 2.34
N ASP A 8 -17.30 -2.03 2.03
CA ASP A 8 -17.14 -1.35 0.76
C ASP A 8 -15.78 -0.72 0.65
N GLU A 9 -15.31 -0.05 1.70
CA GLU A 9 -13.99 0.56 1.67
C GLU A 9 -12.91 -0.50 1.57
N VAL A 10 -13.06 -1.57 2.31
CA VAL A 10 -12.09 -2.66 2.27
C VAL A 10 -12.04 -3.26 0.87
N ARG A 11 -13.19 -3.44 0.24
CA ARG A 11 -13.22 -3.99 -1.11
C ARG A 11 -12.53 -3.07 -2.10
N ARG A 12 -12.75 -1.77 -1.97
CA ARG A 12 -12.13 -0.82 -2.89
C ARG A 12 -10.61 -0.84 -2.75
N VAL A 13 -10.13 -0.83 -1.52
CA VAL A 13 -8.69 -0.89 -1.28
C VAL A 13 -8.14 -2.23 -1.75
N SER A 14 -8.81 -3.32 -1.43
CA SER A 14 -8.36 -4.64 -1.85
C SER A 14 -8.34 -4.76 -3.37
N GLY A 15 -9.34 -4.20 -4.04
CA GLY A 15 -9.37 -4.22 -5.48
C GLY A 15 -8.21 -3.44 -6.08
N ALA A 16 -7.91 -2.28 -5.50
CA ALA A 16 -6.79 -1.48 -5.97
C ALA A 16 -5.48 -2.24 -5.75
N MET A 17 -5.36 -2.91 -4.62
CA MET A 17 -4.13 -3.65 -4.34
C MET A 17 -3.95 -4.82 -5.29
N GLN A 18 -5.02 -5.41 -5.80
CA GLN A 18 -4.90 -6.48 -6.77
C GLN A 18 -4.30 -6.02 -8.09
N GLU A 19 -4.36 -4.72 -8.35
CA GLU A 19 -3.78 -4.16 -9.58
C GLU A 19 -2.28 -3.93 -9.44
N LEU A 20 -1.74 -4.08 -8.25
CA LEU A 20 -0.32 -3.84 -8.02
C LEU A 20 0.50 -5.03 -8.48
N ARG A 21 1.77 -4.77 -8.76
CA ARG A 21 2.70 -5.86 -9.01
C ARG A 21 2.84 -6.68 -7.73
N PRO A 22 3.12 -7.98 -7.87
CA PRO A 22 3.14 -8.86 -6.70
C PRO A 22 4.01 -8.36 -5.56
N ASN A 23 5.22 -7.88 -5.85
CA ASN A 23 6.10 -7.43 -4.78
C ASN A 23 5.58 -6.18 -4.10
N GLN A 24 5.00 -5.27 -4.88
CA GLN A 24 4.41 -4.06 -4.30
C GLN A 24 3.22 -4.41 -3.42
N ARG A 25 2.39 -5.33 -3.90
CA ARG A 25 1.23 -5.74 -3.13
C ARG A 25 1.65 -6.38 -1.82
N GLU A 26 2.62 -7.28 -1.88
CA GLU A 26 3.08 -7.97 -0.69
C GLU A 26 3.61 -6.98 0.35
N VAL A 27 4.42 -6.03 -0.09
CA VAL A 27 4.99 -5.05 0.82
C VAL A 27 3.88 -4.20 1.44
N LEU A 28 2.92 -3.75 0.63
CA LEU A 28 1.85 -2.94 1.16
C LEU A 28 0.95 -3.72 2.11
N GLU A 29 0.68 -4.98 1.80
CA GLU A 29 -0.12 -5.79 2.71
C GLU A 29 0.57 -5.94 4.05
N LEU A 30 1.86 -6.22 4.03
CA LEU A 30 2.59 -6.36 5.29
C LEU A 30 2.62 -5.05 6.07
N ALA A 31 2.75 -3.95 5.37
CA ALA A 31 2.82 -2.66 6.04
C ALA A 31 1.46 -2.18 6.55
N LEU A 32 0.44 -2.26 5.71
CA LEU A 32 -0.85 -1.66 6.04
C LEU A 32 -1.79 -2.59 6.77
N VAL A 33 -1.78 -3.86 6.41
CA VAL A 33 -2.69 -4.82 7.04
C VAL A 33 -2.09 -5.42 8.29
N HIS A 34 -0.81 -5.77 8.22
CA HIS A 34 -0.14 -6.44 9.33
C HIS A 34 0.70 -5.51 10.19
N GLY A 35 0.77 -4.24 9.84
CA GLY A 35 1.47 -3.25 10.67
C GLY A 35 2.96 -3.44 10.79
N ARG A 36 3.59 -4.07 9.80
CA ARG A 36 5.02 -4.33 9.86
C ARG A 36 5.81 -3.08 9.46
N SER A 37 6.95 -2.87 10.10
CA SER A 37 7.83 -1.81 9.68
C SER A 37 8.59 -2.22 8.42
N HIS A 38 9.18 -1.26 7.73
CA HIS A 38 9.95 -1.59 6.53
C HIS A 38 11.09 -2.53 6.86
N GLN A 39 11.73 -2.36 8.03
CA GLN A 39 12.79 -3.25 8.43
C GLN A 39 12.27 -4.68 8.66
N GLN A 40 11.11 -4.79 9.29
CA GLN A 40 10.52 -6.10 9.51
C GLN A 40 10.15 -6.76 8.20
N ILE A 41 9.65 -5.98 7.25
CA ILE A 41 9.30 -6.51 5.94
C ILE A 41 10.57 -6.97 5.23
N SER A 42 11.64 -6.19 5.31
CA SER A 42 12.91 -6.58 4.73
C SER A 42 13.37 -7.91 5.31
N ASP A 43 13.30 -8.04 6.63
CA ASP A 43 13.72 -9.27 7.30
C ASP A 43 12.87 -10.45 6.89
N THR A 44 11.58 -10.25 6.75
CA THR A 44 10.65 -11.33 6.44
C THR A 44 10.73 -11.77 4.99
N THR A 45 10.87 -10.81 4.08
CA THR A 45 10.81 -11.12 2.66
C THR A 45 12.16 -11.37 2.02
N GLY A 46 13.22 -10.95 2.69
CA GLY A 46 14.54 -11.06 2.09
C GLY A 46 14.87 -9.92 1.14
N MET A 47 13.95 -8.98 0.94
CA MET A 47 14.22 -7.84 0.09
C MET A 47 15.09 -6.83 0.82
N ALA A 48 15.94 -6.15 0.09
CA ALA A 48 16.75 -5.08 0.68
C ALA A 48 15.83 -3.98 1.21
N LEU A 49 16.24 -3.33 2.28
CA LEU A 49 15.42 -2.29 2.90
C LEU A 49 15.05 -1.19 1.90
N GLY A 50 15.99 -0.75 1.09
CA GLY A 50 15.69 0.27 0.09
C GLY A 50 14.66 -0.19 -0.92
N THR A 51 14.70 -1.47 -1.27
CA THR A 51 13.73 -2.05 -2.18
C THR A 51 12.35 -2.08 -1.54
N VAL A 52 12.28 -2.43 -0.25
CA VAL A 52 11.00 -2.43 0.47
C VAL A 52 10.41 -1.02 0.46
N LYS A 53 11.25 -0.02 0.75
CA LYS A 53 10.76 1.37 0.77
C LYS A 53 10.26 1.80 -0.59
N SER A 54 10.97 1.41 -1.66
CA SER A 54 10.54 1.76 -3.01
C SER A 54 9.23 1.10 -3.37
N HIS A 55 9.08 -0.17 -3.04
CA HIS A 55 7.83 -0.87 -3.33
C HIS A 55 6.68 -0.28 -2.54
N ALA A 56 6.92 0.07 -1.27
CA ALA A 56 5.87 0.66 -0.45
C ALA A 56 5.42 1.99 -1.04
N ARG A 57 6.39 2.81 -1.44
CA ARG A 57 6.07 4.13 -1.98
C ARG A 57 5.32 4.03 -3.30
N ARG A 58 5.85 3.23 -4.22
CA ARG A 58 5.23 3.12 -5.54
C ARG A 58 3.88 2.45 -5.45
N GLY A 59 3.77 1.42 -4.61
CA GLY A 59 2.50 0.75 -4.43
C GLY A 59 1.46 1.68 -3.87
N LEU A 60 1.83 2.48 -2.87
CA LEU A 60 0.88 3.40 -2.27
C LEU A 60 0.44 4.47 -3.27
N MET A 61 1.37 4.96 -4.07
CA MET A 61 1.02 5.94 -5.09
C MET A 61 0.04 5.34 -6.10
N ARG A 62 0.28 4.10 -6.50
CA ARG A 62 -0.61 3.45 -7.45
C ARG A 62 -2.00 3.23 -6.86
N VAL A 63 -2.05 2.82 -5.60
CA VAL A 63 -3.34 2.63 -4.94
C VAL A 63 -4.09 3.95 -4.89
N ARG A 64 -3.41 5.04 -4.57
CA ARG A 64 -4.05 6.35 -4.54
C ARG A 64 -4.60 6.73 -5.90
N GLU A 65 -3.85 6.45 -6.96
CA GLU A 65 -4.33 6.72 -8.31
C GLU A 65 -5.58 5.92 -8.62
N LEU A 66 -5.56 4.65 -8.27
CA LEU A 66 -6.69 3.77 -8.55
C LEU A 66 -7.93 4.15 -7.76
N LEU A 67 -7.74 4.70 -6.57
CA LEU A 67 -8.86 5.13 -5.75
C LEU A 67 -9.28 6.57 -6.04
N GLY A 68 -8.55 7.26 -6.89
CA GLY A 68 -8.89 8.63 -7.24
C GLY A 68 -8.44 9.67 -6.24
N VAL A 69 -7.53 9.31 -5.33
CA VAL A 69 -7.04 10.25 -4.35
C VAL A 69 -5.90 11.05 -4.96
N LYS A 70 -5.97 12.35 -4.84
CA LYS A 70 -4.93 13.19 -5.43
C LYS A 70 -3.69 13.16 -4.55
N PRO A 71 -2.57 12.82 -5.15
CA PRO A 71 -1.34 12.76 -4.39
C PRO A 71 -0.75 14.13 -4.12
N SER A 72 -1.20 15.08 -4.80
CA SER A 72 -0.55 16.34 -4.76
C SER A 72 -0.57 17.01 -3.46
N ASP A 73 -1.50 16.67 -2.68
CA ASP A 73 -1.52 17.30 -1.48
C ASP A 73 -0.26 17.31 -0.85
N SER A 74 0.27 16.31 -0.98
CA SER A 74 1.44 16.26 -0.34
C SER A 74 2.40 17.01 -0.97
N GLY A 75 2.21 17.12 -2.00
CA GLY A 75 3.18 17.67 -2.66
C GLY A 75 3.82 18.58 -1.94
N GLY A 76 3.29 18.80 -1.71
CA GLY A 76 3.91 19.56 -1.27
C GLY A 76 5.24 19.31 -1.19
N ASP A 77 5.34 18.96 -1.28
CA ASP A 77 6.20 19.04 -1.27
C ASP A 77 6.82 19.58 -1.43
N ALA A 78 6.59 19.84 -1.41
CA ALA A 78 7.13 20.33 -1.63
C ALA A 78 7.71 20.68 -1.40
#